data_0cd9bfa8fda518a896d8f8d51ee815d2
#
_entry.id   0cd9bfa8fda518a896d8f8d51ee815d2
#
_cell.length_a   1.000
_cell.length_b   1.000
_cell.length_c   1.000
_cell.angle_alpha   90.00
_cell.angle_beta   90.00
_cell.angle_gamma   90.00
#
_symmetry.space_group_name_H-M   'P 1'
#
loop_
_entity.id
_entity.type
_entity.pdbx_description
1 polymer ?
#
loop_
_entity_poly.entity_id
_entity_poly.type
_entity_poly.pdbx_seq_one_letter_code
_entity_poly.pdbx_strand_id
1 'polypeptide(L)'
;MAAWCYMQRKARGWMIEHMKETAEATRLARKAVRLGGDDPVALCMGGYALAFVAQEFDDAAAFMDRGLAVNPNLAQAWMLSGWLRIWRGEPDLALDHVTHAMRLSPLDPSIYGMHGAMAYAHFLANRYDIASSCAEKAIREHPTFLLAICISAASNALAGQLEPAQRAMARALESDPDLHASNLRDLAPFRRAEDFATFAKGLRKAGLPE
;
A
#
# COMPACT_ATOMS: atom_id res chain seq x y z
N MET A 1 -7.38 17.08 1.97
CA MET A 1 -6.63 17.35 0.72
C MET A 1 -5.14 17.61 0.95
N ALA A 2 -4.69 18.57 1.79
CA ALA A 2 -3.25 18.88 1.93
C ALA A 2 -2.39 17.69 2.42
N ALA A 3 -2.83 16.94 3.44
CA ALA A 3 -2.12 15.73 3.90
C ALA A 3 -1.96 14.67 2.79
N TRP A 4 -2.94 14.56 1.89
CA TRP A 4 -2.88 13.69 0.71
C TRP A 4 -1.76 14.08 -0.25
N CYS A 5 -1.51 15.37 -0.45
CA CYS A 5 -0.40 15.82 -1.29
C CYS A 5 0.95 15.37 -0.75
N TYR A 6 1.18 15.46 0.57
CA TYR A 6 2.41 14.95 1.20
C TYR A 6 2.55 13.43 1.08
N MET A 7 1.44 12.71 1.18
CA MET A 7 1.44 11.27 0.97
C MET A 7 1.86 10.91 -0.47
N GLN A 8 1.31 11.62 -1.48
CA GLN A 8 1.73 11.44 -2.88
C GLN A 8 3.22 11.79 -3.08
N ARG A 9 3.71 12.85 -2.44
CA ARG A 9 5.14 13.22 -2.48
C ARG A 9 6.01 12.10 -1.90
N LYS A 10 5.62 11.51 -0.76
CA LYS A 10 6.33 10.38 -0.16
C LYS A 10 6.31 9.16 -1.07
N ALA A 11 5.15 8.76 -1.59
CA ALA A 11 4.99 7.60 -2.45
C ALA A 11 5.80 7.68 -3.76
N ARG A 12 6.14 8.90 -4.20
CA ARG A 12 6.91 9.16 -5.44
C ARG A 12 8.37 9.54 -5.17
N GLY A 13 8.86 9.45 -3.92
CA GLY A 13 10.21 9.87 -3.58
C GLY A 13 10.48 11.37 -3.72
N TRP A 14 9.44 12.22 -3.75
CA TRP A 14 9.57 13.67 -3.97
C TRP A 14 9.70 14.50 -2.69
N MET A 15 9.83 13.83 -1.53
CA MET A 15 10.11 14.55 -0.28
C MET A 15 11.57 14.99 -0.24
N ILE A 16 11.81 16.26 0.05
CA ILE A 16 13.15 16.86 0.13
C ILE A 16 13.58 16.95 1.61
N GLU A 17 12.71 17.53 2.46
CA GLU A 17 12.93 17.69 3.90
C GLU A 17 12.09 16.66 4.66
N HIS A 18 12.47 15.37 4.58
CA HIS A 18 11.66 14.24 5.06
C HIS A 18 11.07 14.44 6.46
N MET A 19 11.87 14.85 7.46
CA MET A 19 11.38 15.05 8.83
C MET A 19 10.35 16.18 8.92
N LYS A 20 10.60 17.31 8.26
CA LYS A 20 9.73 18.47 8.29
C LYS A 20 8.43 18.22 7.54
N GLU A 21 8.52 17.62 6.36
CA GLU A 21 7.36 17.28 5.54
C GLU A 21 6.50 16.20 6.22
N THR A 22 7.11 15.21 6.89
CA THR A 22 6.39 14.23 7.70
C THR A 22 5.66 14.89 8.88
N ALA A 23 6.31 15.78 9.62
CA ALA A 23 5.70 16.51 10.73
C ALA A 23 4.51 17.37 10.26
N GLU A 24 4.66 18.07 9.14
CA GLU A 24 3.59 18.90 8.59
C GLU A 24 2.41 18.05 8.06
N ALA A 25 2.68 16.94 7.37
CA ALA A 25 1.65 16.00 6.94
C ALA A 25 0.85 15.42 8.13
N THR A 26 1.56 15.04 9.19
CA THR A 26 0.97 14.55 10.44
C THR A 26 0.07 15.61 11.08
N ARG A 27 0.57 16.84 11.21
CA ARG A 27 -0.20 17.97 11.74
C ARG A 27 -1.48 18.23 10.92
N LEU A 28 -1.37 18.20 9.60
CA LEU A 28 -2.50 18.42 8.69
C LEU A 28 -3.52 17.28 8.75
N ALA A 29 -3.07 16.03 8.84
CA ALA A 29 -3.94 14.87 8.97
C ALA A 29 -4.72 14.91 10.29
N ARG A 30 -4.05 15.15 11.43
CA ARG A 30 -4.70 15.31 12.73
C ARG A 30 -5.67 16.51 12.76
N LYS A 31 -5.31 17.62 12.09
CA LYS A 31 -6.21 18.78 11.94
C LYS A 31 -7.46 18.42 11.14
N ALA A 32 -7.31 17.68 10.04
CA ALA A 32 -8.44 17.25 9.22
C ALA A 32 -9.42 16.36 9.99
N VAL A 33 -8.91 15.37 10.73
CA VAL A 33 -9.73 14.50 11.58
C VAL A 33 -10.46 15.31 12.66
N ARG A 34 -9.76 16.23 13.34
CA ARG A 34 -10.36 17.06 14.39
C ARG A 34 -11.45 17.98 13.86
N LEU A 35 -11.24 18.62 12.71
CA LEU A 35 -12.21 19.55 12.12
C LEU A 35 -13.37 18.81 11.44
N GLY A 36 -13.10 17.61 10.88
CA GLY A 36 -14.11 16.78 10.23
C GLY A 36 -15.08 16.14 11.21
N GLY A 37 -14.72 16.02 12.49
CA GLY A 37 -15.59 15.43 13.52
C GLY A 37 -15.99 13.99 13.14
N ASP A 38 -17.26 13.80 12.76
CA ASP A 38 -17.81 12.51 12.32
C ASP A 38 -17.92 12.39 10.79
N ASP A 39 -17.22 13.26 10.02
CA ASP A 39 -17.13 13.08 8.57
C ASP A 39 -16.29 11.81 8.25
N PRO A 40 -16.90 10.76 7.67
CA PRO A 40 -16.20 9.50 7.39
C PRO A 40 -15.06 9.66 6.39
N VAL A 41 -15.14 10.62 5.46
CA VAL A 41 -14.07 10.89 4.51
C VAL A 41 -12.86 11.52 5.21
N ALA A 42 -13.09 12.51 6.08
CA ALA A 42 -12.02 13.14 6.85
C ALA A 42 -11.34 12.16 7.79
N LEU A 43 -12.09 11.28 8.45
CA LEU A 43 -11.59 10.22 9.33
C LEU A 43 -10.71 9.23 8.54
N CYS A 44 -11.23 8.68 7.45
CA CYS A 44 -10.52 7.64 6.69
C CYS A 44 -9.29 8.20 5.96
N MET A 45 -9.41 9.35 5.29
CA MET A 45 -8.28 9.97 4.60
C MET A 45 -7.20 10.48 5.56
N GLY A 46 -7.60 11.03 6.70
CA GLY A 46 -6.68 11.47 7.75
C GLY A 46 -5.95 10.28 8.38
N GLY A 47 -6.67 9.22 8.74
CA GLY A 47 -6.10 7.99 9.25
C GLY A 47 -5.11 7.35 8.27
N TYR A 48 -5.48 7.24 6.99
CA TYR A 48 -4.60 6.70 5.97
C TYR A 48 -3.30 7.52 5.82
N ALA A 49 -3.40 8.86 5.84
CA ALA A 49 -2.23 9.73 5.77
C ALA A 49 -1.32 9.55 7.00
N LEU A 50 -1.89 9.41 8.22
CA LEU A 50 -1.13 9.12 9.44
C LEU A 50 -0.38 7.79 9.35
N ALA A 51 -1.05 6.73 8.89
CA ALA A 51 -0.40 5.43 8.71
C ALA A 51 0.72 5.47 7.70
N PHE A 52 0.48 6.07 6.52
CA PHE A 52 1.45 6.05 5.42
C PHE A 52 2.65 6.97 5.68
N VAL A 53 2.43 8.18 6.20
CA VAL A 53 3.49 9.18 6.35
C VAL A 53 4.20 9.04 7.69
N ALA A 54 3.44 8.93 8.79
CA ALA A 54 3.95 8.94 10.15
C ALA A 54 4.10 7.54 10.79
N GLN A 55 3.57 6.49 10.13
CA GLN A 55 3.51 5.11 10.65
C GLN A 55 2.74 5.00 11.99
N GLU A 56 1.78 5.89 12.21
CA GLU A 56 0.89 5.89 13.37
C GLU A 56 -0.29 4.93 13.14
N PHE A 57 0.00 3.63 13.09
CA PHE A 57 -0.96 2.61 12.64
C PHE A 57 -2.16 2.43 13.59
N ASP A 58 -1.98 2.60 14.89
CA ASP A 58 -3.05 2.36 15.87
C ASP A 58 -4.06 3.52 15.88
N ASP A 59 -3.61 4.76 15.86
CA ASP A 59 -4.46 5.94 15.69
C ASP A 59 -5.21 5.89 14.35
N ALA A 60 -4.48 5.53 13.29
CA ALA A 60 -5.06 5.38 11.96
C ALA A 60 -6.19 4.34 11.94
N ALA A 61 -6.01 3.19 12.60
CA ALA A 61 -7.03 2.16 12.69
C ALA A 61 -8.27 2.67 13.44
N ALA A 62 -8.10 3.36 14.57
CA ALA A 62 -9.21 3.91 15.32
C ALA A 62 -10.03 4.93 14.48
N PHE A 63 -9.38 5.79 13.70
CA PHE A 63 -10.06 6.70 12.80
C PHE A 63 -10.77 5.99 11.65
N MET A 64 -10.16 4.97 11.05
CA MET A 64 -10.78 4.15 10.01
C MET A 64 -12.02 3.43 10.52
N ASP A 65 -11.90 2.74 11.65
CA ASP A 65 -13.01 1.97 12.22
C ASP A 65 -14.19 2.89 12.57
N ARG A 66 -13.92 4.10 13.10
CA ARG A 66 -14.94 5.12 13.34
C ARG A 66 -15.57 5.62 12.02
N GLY A 67 -14.78 5.90 10.99
CA GLY A 67 -15.28 6.35 9.69
C GLY A 67 -16.17 5.30 9.02
N LEU A 68 -15.78 4.02 9.08
CA LEU A 68 -16.57 2.89 8.57
C LEU A 68 -17.86 2.66 9.39
N ALA A 69 -17.84 2.91 10.70
CA ALA A 69 -19.04 2.85 11.53
C ALA A 69 -20.05 3.95 11.18
N VAL A 70 -19.58 5.17 10.83
CA VAL A 70 -20.43 6.28 10.38
C VAL A 70 -21.02 6.04 8.99
N ASN A 71 -20.21 5.54 8.04
CA ASN A 71 -20.68 5.22 6.69
C ASN A 71 -20.08 3.90 6.18
N PRO A 72 -20.78 2.77 6.39
CA PRO A 72 -20.33 1.46 5.95
C PRO A 72 -20.42 1.26 4.42
N ASN A 73 -21.05 2.18 3.68
CA ASN A 73 -21.22 2.09 2.23
C ASN A 73 -20.15 2.89 1.44
N LEU A 74 -19.15 3.45 2.11
CA LEU A 74 -18.07 4.20 1.48
C LEU A 74 -16.97 3.25 0.98
N ALA A 75 -17.04 2.83 -0.30
CA ALA A 75 -16.08 1.90 -0.91
C ALA A 75 -14.62 2.33 -0.72
N GLN A 76 -14.33 3.62 -0.91
CA GLN A 76 -13.00 4.16 -0.71
C GLN A 76 -12.47 3.95 0.72
N ALA A 77 -13.32 4.10 1.73
CA ALA A 77 -12.91 3.87 3.13
C ALA A 77 -12.52 2.41 3.36
N TRP A 78 -13.28 1.46 2.81
CA TRP A 78 -12.94 0.04 2.87
C TRP A 78 -11.63 -0.28 2.14
N MET A 79 -11.39 0.30 0.96
CA MET A 79 -10.12 0.14 0.25
C MET A 79 -8.94 0.69 1.07
N LEU A 80 -9.05 1.90 1.61
CA LEU A 80 -8.00 2.50 2.44
C LEU A 80 -7.77 1.71 3.74
N SER A 81 -8.83 1.18 4.34
CA SER A 81 -8.74 0.30 5.50
C SER A 81 -8.02 -1.01 5.15
N GLY A 82 -8.30 -1.59 3.99
CA GLY A 82 -7.57 -2.75 3.49
C GLY A 82 -6.06 -2.51 3.41
N TRP A 83 -5.64 -1.41 2.85
CA TRP A 83 -4.22 -1.00 2.83
C TRP A 83 -3.63 -0.85 4.23
N LEU A 84 -4.35 -0.21 5.15
CA LEU A 84 -3.91 -0.09 6.54
C LEU A 84 -3.73 -1.45 7.22
N ARG A 85 -4.66 -2.39 7.01
CA ARG A 85 -4.58 -3.75 7.57
C ARG A 85 -3.37 -4.51 7.03
N ILE A 86 -3.03 -4.34 5.74
CA ILE A 86 -1.80 -4.88 5.16
C ILE A 86 -0.57 -4.37 5.91
N TRP A 87 -0.45 -3.06 6.09
CA TRP A 87 0.71 -2.45 6.77
C TRP A 87 0.83 -2.86 8.24
N ARG A 88 -0.29 -3.21 8.87
CA ARG A 88 -0.34 -3.77 10.22
C ARG A 88 0.03 -5.26 10.28
N GLY A 89 0.15 -5.94 9.14
CA GLY A 89 0.39 -7.38 9.06
C GLY A 89 -0.85 -8.22 9.36
N GLU A 90 -2.03 -7.74 8.97
CA GLU A 90 -3.36 -8.36 9.14
C GLU A 90 -3.93 -8.76 7.75
N PRO A 91 -3.30 -9.68 6.99
CA PRO A 91 -3.58 -9.91 5.58
C PRO A 91 -4.99 -10.44 5.30
N ASP A 92 -5.54 -11.31 6.14
CA ASP A 92 -6.87 -11.88 5.90
C ASP A 92 -7.96 -10.82 6.12
N LEU A 93 -7.84 -9.98 7.15
CA LEU A 93 -8.74 -8.85 7.37
C LEU A 93 -8.64 -7.81 6.24
N ALA A 94 -7.43 -7.60 5.70
CA ALA A 94 -7.23 -6.74 4.55
C ALA A 94 -8.00 -7.26 3.31
N LEU A 95 -7.96 -8.57 3.05
CA LEU A 95 -8.69 -9.19 1.94
C LEU A 95 -10.20 -9.02 2.10
N ASP A 96 -10.74 -9.18 3.31
CA ASP A 96 -12.16 -8.96 3.59
C ASP A 96 -12.56 -7.51 3.27
N HIS A 97 -11.76 -6.53 3.73
CA HIS A 97 -12.04 -5.12 3.50
C HIS A 97 -11.96 -4.74 2.02
N VAL A 98 -10.91 -5.18 1.31
CA VAL A 98 -10.75 -4.90 -0.13
C VAL A 98 -11.84 -5.57 -0.95
N THR A 99 -12.20 -6.81 -0.62
CA THR A 99 -13.29 -7.52 -1.30
C THR A 99 -14.63 -6.81 -1.07
N HIS A 100 -14.85 -6.26 0.13
CA HIS A 100 -16.04 -5.46 0.42
C HIS A 100 -16.05 -4.17 -0.41
N ALA A 101 -14.92 -3.46 -0.52
CA ALA A 101 -14.78 -2.28 -1.36
C ALA A 101 -15.12 -2.57 -2.82
N MET A 102 -14.62 -3.68 -3.38
CA MET A 102 -14.89 -4.10 -4.76
C MET A 102 -16.38 -4.41 -4.99
N ARG A 103 -17.08 -4.96 -3.98
CA ARG A 103 -18.53 -5.20 -4.07
C ARG A 103 -19.34 -3.89 -4.06
N LEU A 104 -18.91 -2.89 -3.28
CA LEU A 104 -19.56 -1.59 -3.22
C LEU A 104 -19.32 -0.75 -4.49
N SER A 105 -18.15 -0.89 -5.12
CA SER A 105 -17.77 -0.12 -6.31
C SER A 105 -17.05 -1.02 -7.34
N PRO A 106 -17.77 -1.89 -8.07
CA PRO A 106 -17.15 -2.85 -9.00
C PRO A 106 -16.51 -2.21 -10.23
N LEU A 107 -16.88 -0.98 -10.56
CA LEU A 107 -16.31 -0.20 -11.66
C LEU A 107 -15.48 0.99 -11.16
N ASP A 108 -14.86 0.85 -9.97
CA ASP A 108 -14.06 1.91 -9.39
C ASP A 108 -12.86 2.24 -10.29
N PRO A 109 -12.61 3.51 -10.62
CA PRO A 109 -11.43 3.91 -11.41
C PRO A 109 -10.09 3.53 -10.74
N SER A 110 -10.10 3.28 -9.43
CA SER A 110 -8.93 2.85 -8.65
C SER A 110 -8.88 1.33 -8.42
N ILE A 111 -9.59 0.53 -9.24
CA ILE A 111 -9.65 -0.93 -9.09
C ILE A 111 -8.24 -1.57 -9.11
N TYR A 112 -7.29 -0.99 -9.86
CA TYR A 112 -5.90 -1.42 -9.84
C TYR A 112 -5.29 -1.37 -8.44
N GLY A 113 -5.64 -0.35 -7.63
CA GLY A 113 -5.20 -0.23 -6.25
C GLY A 113 -5.79 -1.32 -5.35
N MET A 114 -7.03 -1.75 -5.62
CA MET A 114 -7.65 -2.87 -4.91
C MET A 114 -6.97 -4.20 -5.27
N HIS A 115 -6.70 -4.45 -6.56
CA HIS A 115 -5.92 -5.63 -6.98
C HIS A 115 -4.49 -5.62 -6.40
N GLY A 116 -3.85 -4.44 -6.33
CA GLY A 116 -2.54 -4.28 -5.68
C GLY A 116 -2.58 -4.59 -4.18
N ALA A 117 -3.62 -4.14 -3.49
CA ALA A 117 -3.84 -4.47 -2.08
C ALA A 117 -4.05 -5.99 -1.86
N MET A 118 -4.88 -6.63 -2.72
CA MET A 118 -5.04 -8.09 -2.67
C MET A 118 -3.72 -8.83 -2.91
N ALA A 119 -2.93 -8.38 -3.89
CA ALA A 119 -1.62 -8.94 -4.18
C ALA A 119 -0.71 -8.88 -2.95
N TYR A 120 -0.66 -7.71 -2.30
CA TYR A 120 0.19 -7.52 -1.13
C TYR A 120 -0.30 -8.34 0.07
N ALA A 121 -1.61 -8.40 0.32
CA ALA A 121 -2.19 -9.22 1.38
C ALA A 121 -1.89 -10.72 1.17
N HIS A 122 -2.04 -11.23 -0.05
CA HIS A 122 -1.67 -12.61 -0.38
C HIS A 122 -0.16 -12.86 -0.24
N PHE A 123 0.68 -11.88 -0.62
CA PHE A 123 2.12 -11.96 -0.41
C PHE A 123 2.47 -12.13 1.07
N LEU A 124 1.92 -11.29 1.96
CA LEU A 124 2.14 -11.38 3.41
C LEU A 124 1.62 -12.69 4.02
N ALA A 125 0.60 -13.28 3.41
CA ALA A 125 0.08 -14.59 3.81
C ALA A 125 0.85 -15.77 3.18
N ASN A 126 2.00 -15.53 2.52
CA ASN A 126 2.83 -16.52 1.82
C ASN A 126 2.09 -17.27 0.69
N ARG A 127 1.01 -16.70 0.16
CA ARG A 127 0.24 -17.24 -0.97
C ARG A 127 0.76 -16.64 -2.28
N TYR A 128 2.03 -16.96 -2.63
CA TYR A 128 2.80 -16.26 -3.65
C TYR A 128 2.20 -16.38 -5.07
N ASP A 129 1.67 -17.54 -5.46
CA ASP A 129 1.05 -17.71 -6.79
C ASP A 129 -0.20 -16.81 -6.95
N ILE A 130 -1.02 -16.72 -5.89
CA ILE A 130 -2.20 -15.83 -5.88
C ILE A 130 -1.76 -14.38 -5.86
N ALA A 131 -0.73 -14.05 -5.07
CA ALA A 131 -0.17 -12.70 -5.00
C ALA A 131 0.31 -12.21 -6.37
N SER A 132 1.09 -13.04 -7.08
CA SER A 132 1.55 -12.75 -8.43
C SER A 132 0.38 -12.55 -9.40
N SER A 133 -0.62 -13.43 -9.39
CA SER A 133 -1.82 -13.30 -10.23
C SER A 133 -2.59 -12.00 -9.98
N CYS A 134 -2.76 -11.60 -8.71
CA CYS A 134 -3.41 -10.34 -8.36
C CYS A 134 -2.57 -9.13 -8.77
N ALA A 135 -1.24 -9.19 -8.60
CA ALA A 135 -0.32 -8.14 -9.03
C ALA A 135 -0.40 -7.92 -10.54
N GLU A 136 -0.44 -9.00 -11.34
CA GLU A 136 -0.58 -8.90 -12.79
C GLU A 136 -1.91 -8.28 -13.23
N LYS A 137 -3.01 -8.47 -12.46
CA LYS A 137 -4.27 -7.74 -12.70
C LYS A 137 -4.09 -6.24 -12.49
N ALA A 138 -3.48 -5.85 -11.38
CA ALA A 138 -3.20 -4.43 -11.08
C ALA A 138 -2.31 -3.78 -12.16
N ILE A 139 -1.28 -4.51 -12.63
CA ILE A 139 -0.34 -4.05 -13.64
C ILE A 139 -0.99 -3.90 -15.02
N ARG A 140 -1.96 -4.75 -15.40
CA ARG A 140 -2.71 -4.59 -16.65
C ARG A 140 -3.55 -3.32 -16.67
N GLU A 141 -4.10 -2.92 -15.53
CA GLU A 141 -4.93 -1.72 -15.40
C GLU A 141 -4.09 -0.46 -15.23
N HIS A 142 -2.96 -0.58 -14.52
CA HIS A 142 -2.02 0.52 -14.29
C HIS A 142 -0.58 0.04 -14.50
N PRO A 143 -0.05 0.12 -15.74
CA PRO A 143 1.24 -0.47 -16.14
C PRO A 143 2.47 0.04 -15.37
N THR A 144 2.39 1.22 -14.76
CA THR A 144 3.48 1.84 -13.99
C THR A 144 3.27 1.76 -12.48
N PHE A 145 2.38 0.87 -12.00
CA PHE A 145 2.16 0.69 -10.56
C PHE A 145 3.33 -0.09 -9.93
N LEU A 146 4.37 0.64 -9.56
CA LEU A 146 5.65 0.10 -9.10
C LEU A 146 5.52 -0.93 -7.98
N LEU A 147 4.69 -0.66 -6.95
CA LEU A 147 4.51 -1.61 -5.84
C LEU A 147 3.94 -2.95 -6.33
N ALA A 148 2.97 -2.95 -7.25
CA ALA A 148 2.42 -4.18 -7.79
C ALA A 148 3.47 -4.94 -8.61
N ILE A 149 4.31 -4.24 -9.38
CA ILE A 149 5.42 -4.85 -10.14
C ILE A 149 6.42 -5.50 -9.17
N CYS A 150 6.79 -4.82 -8.09
CA CYS A 150 7.68 -5.35 -7.06
C CYS A 150 7.06 -6.55 -6.33
N ILE A 151 5.76 -6.55 -6.05
CA ILE A 151 5.07 -7.69 -5.44
C ILE A 151 5.06 -8.89 -6.41
N SER A 152 4.82 -8.67 -7.72
CA SER A 152 4.92 -9.73 -8.73
C SER A 152 6.34 -10.33 -8.76
N ALA A 153 7.38 -9.49 -8.81
CA ALA A 153 8.77 -9.93 -8.79
C ALA A 153 9.11 -10.76 -7.54
N ALA A 154 8.80 -10.24 -6.35
CA ALA A 154 9.08 -10.91 -5.09
C ALA A 154 8.31 -12.23 -4.94
N SER A 155 7.02 -12.24 -5.33
CA SER A 155 6.16 -13.43 -5.26
C SER A 155 6.66 -14.55 -6.16
N ASN A 156 6.92 -14.24 -7.43
CA ASN A 156 7.46 -15.23 -8.39
C ASN A 156 8.81 -15.78 -7.91
N ALA A 157 9.70 -14.93 -7.40
CA ALA A 157 11.01 -15.35 -6.89
C ALA A 157 10.88 -16.30 -5.70
N LEU A 158 9.96 -16.01 -4.75
CA LEU A 158 9.73 -16.85 -3.58
C LEU A 158 8.99 -18.15 -3.92
N ALA A 159 8.13 -18.13 -4.94
CA ALA A 159 7.51 -19.33 -5.52
C ALA A 159 8.49 -20.19 -6.34
N GLY A 160 9.74 -19.77 -6.54
CA GLY A 160 10.75 -20.48 -7.34
C GLY A 160 10.67 -20.22 -8.84
N GLN A 161 9.81 -19.33 -9.29
CA GLN A 161 9.61 -18.95 -10.70
C GLN A 161 10.57 -17.81 -11.07
N LEU A 162 11.86 -18.11 -11.23
CA LEU A 162 12.92 -17.09 -11.38
C LEU A 162 12.79 -16.26 -12.65
N GLU A 163 12.45 -16.88 -13.78
CA GLU A 163 12.34 -16.18 -15.07
C GLU A 163 11.21 -15.13 -15.07
N PRO A 164 9.96 -15.42 -14.61
CA PRO A 164 8.94 -14.40 -14.39
C PRO A 164 9.36 -13.32 -13.37
N ALA A 165 10.06 -13.71 -12.29
CA ALA A 165 10.53 -12.77 -11.28
C ALA A 165 11.53 -11.75 -11.86
N GLN A 166 12.49 -12.22 -12.65
CA GLN A 166 13.51 -11.35 -13.30
C GLN A 166 12.88 -10.42 -14.34
N ARG A 167 11.90 -10.90 -15.12
CA ARG A 167 11.15 -10.03 -16.05
C ARG A 167 10.39 -8.93 -15.32
N ALA A 168 9.73 -9.27 -14.20
CA ALA A 168 9.04 -8.27 -13.37
C ALA A 168 10.03 -7.29 -12.74
N MET A 169 11.20 -7.75 -12.28
CA MET A 169 12.23 -6.87 -11.72
C MET A 169 12.82 -5.92 -12.77
N ALA A 170 13.11 -6.41 -13.99
CA ALA A 170 13.56 -5.54 -15.09
C ALA A 170 12.55 -4.42 -15.36
N ARG A 171 11.26 -4.75 -15.39
CA ARG A 171 10.19 -3.75 -15.55
C ARG A 171 10.11 -2.77 -14.37
N ALA A 172 10.37 -3.22 -13.13
CA ALA A 172 10.44 -2.33 -11.99
C ALA A 172 11.57 -1.30 -12.13
N LEU A 173 12.75 -1.74 -12.55
CA LEU A 173 13.91 -0.88 -12.79
C LEU A 173 13.74 0.03 -14.02
N GLU A 174 12.97 -0.36 -15.02
CA GLU A 174 12.57 0.55 -16.12
C GLU A 174 11.63 1.66 -15.61
N SER A 175 10.74 1.35 -14.65
CA SER A 175 9.80 2.31 -14.07
C SER A 175 10.44 3.23 -13.03
N ASP A 176 11.43 2.71 -12.31
CA ASP A 176 12.21 3.44 -11.29
C ASP A 176 13.67 2.94 -11.33
N PRO A 177 14.54 3.62 -12.12
CA PRO A 177 15.96 3.26 -12.21
C PRO A 177 16.75 3.39 -10.90
N ASP A 178 16.25 4.19 -9.96
CA ASP A 178 16.87 4.40 -8.66
C ASP A 178 16.41 3.38 -7.60
N LEU A 179 15.58 2.41 -7.98
CA LEU A 179 15.09 1.37 -7.07
C LEU A 179 16.23 0.44 -6.64
N HIS A 180 16.50 0.38 -5.34
CA HIS A 180 17.55 -0.45 -4.74
C HIS A 180 17.21 -0.85 -3.29
N ALA A 181 18.00 -1.75 -2.71
CA ALA A 181 17.68 -2.36 -1.41
C ALA A 181 17.48 -1.34 -0.27
N SER A 182 18.18 -0.21 -0.28
CA SER A 182 18.12 0.76 0.81
C SER A 182 16.89 1.67 0.77
N ASN A 183 16.20 1.83 -0.39
CA ASN A 183 15.00 2.68 -0.52
C ASN A 183 13.67 1.89 -0.57
N LEU A 184 13.70 0.57 -0.43
CA LEU A 184 12.48 -0.26 -0.45
C LEU A 184 11.41 0.16 0.58
N ARG A 185 11.82 0.75 1.70
CA ARG A 185 10.89 1.23 2.73
C ARG A 185 10.04 2.43 2.30
N ASP A 186 10.44 3.11 1.21
CA ASP A 186 9.70 4.24 0.66
C ASP A 186 8.51 3.76 -0.20
N LEU A 187 8.54 2.53 -0.71
CA LEU A 187 7.45 1.94 -1.49
C LEU A 187 6.19 1.72 -0.67
N ALA A 188 6.34 1.25 0.57
CA ALA A 188 5.23 1.01 1.47
C ALA A 188 5.70 0.93 2.92
N PRO A 189 4.89 1.38 3.90
CA PRO A 189 5.18 1.16 5.30
C PRO A 189 5.03 -0.31 5.68
N PHE A 190 5.89 -0.77 6.62
CA PHE A 190 5.86 -2.10 7.20
C PHE A 190 5.90 -1.97 8.72
N ARG A 191 4.89 -2.47 9.42
CA ARG A 191 4.91 -2.53 10.89
C ARG A 191 5.82 -3.67 11.37
N ARG A 192 5.77 -4.83 10.71
CA ARG A 192 6.51 -6.03 11.09
C ARG A 192 7.81 -6.12 10.29
N ALA A 193 8.93 -6.28 11.00
CA ALA A 193 10.25 -6.38 10.38
C ALA A 193 10.40 -7.63 9.51
N GLU A 194 9.76 -8.75 9.91
CA GLU A 194 9.77 -9.99 9.16
C GLU A 194 9.07 -9.88 7.78
N ASP A 195 7.99 -9.10 7.69
CA ASP A 195 7.30 -8.86 6.42
C ASP A 195 8.21 -8.10 5.44
N PHE A 196 8.87 -7.05 5.94
CA PHE A 196 9.87 -6.33 5.16
C PHE A 196 11.04 -7.21 4.74
N ALA A 197 11.57 -8.02 5.66
CA ALA A 197 12.68 -8.92 5.36
C ALA A 197 12.31 -9.94 4.27
N THR A 198 11.08 -10.49 4.31
CA THR A 198 10.56 -11.42 3.31
C THR A 198 10.41 -10.74 1.95
N PHE A 199 9.89 -9.51 1.91
CA PHE A 199 9.75 -8.72 0.69
C PHE A 199 11.13 -8.40 0.07
N ALA A 200 12.07 -7.88 0.86
CA ALA A 200 13.42 -7.59 0.40
C ALA A 200 14.16 -8.85 -0.09
N LYS A 201 13.99 -10.00 0.61
CA LYS A 201 14.55 -11.29 0.18
C LYS A 201 14.00 -11.72 -1.20
N GLY A 202 12.70 -11.57 -1.40
CA GLY A 202 12.06 -11.90 -2.68
C GLY A 202 12.61 -11.04 -3.82
N LEU A 203 12.72 -9.72 -3.60
CA LEU A 203 13.22 -8.78 -4.60
C LEU A 203 14.70 -9.01 -4.92
N ARG A 204 15.56 -9.23 -3.91
CA ARG A 204 16.97 -9.60 -4.14
C ARG A 204 17.09 -10.89 -4.98
N LYS A 205 16.27 -11.89 -4.67
CA LYS A 205 16.23 -13.14 -5.43
C LYS A 205 15.76 -12.92 -6.89
N ALA A 206 14.93 -11.88 -7.12
CA ALA A 206 14.52 -11.46 -8.46
C ALA A 206 15.55 -10.61 -9.20
N GLY A 207 16.63 -10.17 -8.54
CA GLY A 207 17.71 -9.38 -9.16
C GLY A 207 17.69 -7.88 -8.80
N LEU A 208 17.07 -7.49 -7.67
CA LEU A 208 17.15 -6.11 -7.17
C LEU A 208 18.61 -5.74 -6.86
N PRO A 209 19.11 -4.56 -7.32
CA PRO A 209 20.42 -4.01 -6.93
C PRO A 209 20.54 -3.75 -5.42
N GLU A 210 21.79 -3.84 -4.91
CA GLU A 210 22.12 -3.51 -3.51
C GLU A 210 22.03 -2.00 -3.22
#